data_ac042c4b12f78dc37121b3aba8840203
#
_entry.id   ac042c4b12f78dc37121b3aba8840203
#
_cell.length_a   1.000
_cell.length_b   1.000
_cell.length_c   1.000
_cell.angle_alpha   90.00
_cell.angle_beta   90.00
_cell.angle_gamma   90.00
#
_symmetry.space_group_name_H-M   'P 1'
#
loop_
_entity.id
_entity.type
_entity.pdbx_description
1 polymer ?
#
loop_
_entity_poly.entity_id
_entity_poly.type
_entity_poly.pdbx_seq_one_letter_code
_entity_poly.pdbx_strand_id
1 'polypeptide(L)'
;SRILSDKTLAQEMLSWPQWSFERFKRHAFAYRLRGGLNKLLPLLVKFGDHSRRLYNSFVWRRIKGCNMACWRSDAVAIGGFDETLLGWGHEDADFVFRLQANGVIRKSGAWATEVIHIFHQVRDQSNDKSSRERLNEKIRAHAALNAAQ
;
A
#
# COMPACT_ATOMS: atom_id res chain seq x y z
N SER A 1 -4.41 1.11 3.80
CA SER A 1 -5.31 1.72 2.79
C SER A 1 -4.92 3.17 2.56
N ARG A 2 -5.32 3.76 1.46
CA ARG A 2 -5.02 5.17 1.14
C ARG A 2 -6.27 5.95 0.80
N ILE A 3 -6.28 7.21 1.20
CA ILE A 3 -7.29 8.19 0.84
C ILE A 3 -6.63 9.11 -0.19
N LEU A 4 -7.25 9.25 -1.36
CA LEU A 4 -6.71 10.08 -2.44
C LEU A 4 -7.25 11.50 -2.31
N SER A 5 -6.37 12.51 -2.38
CA SER A 5 -6.74 13.87 -2.68
C SER A 5 -6.79 14.10 -4.20
N ASP A 6 -7.61 15.04 -4.65
CA ASP A 6 -7.52 15.57 -6.00
C ASP A 6 -6.38 16.60 -6.12
N LYS A 7 -6.16 17.13 -7.32
CA LYS A 7 -5.10 18.10 -7.60
C LYS A 7 -5.28 19.41 -6.81
N THR A 8 -6.50 19.90 -6.72
CA THR A 8 -6.82 21.17 -6.06
C THR A 8 -6.59 21.08 -4.57
N LEU A 9 -7.09 20.02 -3.91
CA LEU A 9 -6.86 19.79 -2.49
C LEU A 9 -5.38 19.55 -2.19
N ALA A 10 -4.66 18.83 -3.06
CA ALA A 10 -3.24 18.63 -2.90
C ALA A 10 -2.45 19.95 -2.89
N GLN A 11 -2.77 20.87 -3.80
CA GLN A 11 -2.16 22.19 -3.84
C GLN A 11 -2.50 23.02 -2.59
N GLU A 12 -3.76 22.98 -2.16
CA GLU A 12 -4.19 23.63 -0.93
C GLU A 12 -3.39 23.11 0.30
N MET A 13 -3.29 21.78 0.43
CA MET A 13 -2.55 21.13 1.52
C MET A 13 -1.06 21.51 1.54
N LEU A 14 -0.43 21.58 0.38
CA LEU A 14 0.99 21.94 0.24
C LEU A 14 1.26 23.41 0.57
N SER A 15 0.26 24.28 0.44
CA SER A 15 0.38 25.71 0.79
C SER A 15 0.24 26.00 2.28
N TRP A 16 -0.15 25.04 3.09
CA TRP A 16 -0.32 25.26 4.52
C TRP A 16 1.02 25.43 5.25
N PRO A 17 1.21 26.49 6.03
CA PRO A 17 2.46 26.73 6.78
C PRO A 17 2.76 25.63 7.79
N GLN A 18 1.70 25.13 8.42
CA GLN A 18 1.74 23.96 9.31
C GLN A 18 0.60 23.03 8.95
N TRP A 19 0.95 21.86 8.46
CA TRP A 19 -0.03 20.82 8.17
C TRP A 19 -0.39 20.09 9.46
N SER A 20 -1.70 20.00 9.76
CA SER A 20 -2.17 19.23 10.91
C SER A 20 -3.28 18.30 10.49
N PHE A 21 -3.16 17.04 10.91
CA PHE A 21 -4.17 16.02 10.63
C PHE A 21 -5.53 16.36 11.27
N GLU A 22 -5.52 17.01 12.43
CA GLU A 22 -6.75 17.44 13.11
C GLU A 22 -7.44 18.57 12.34
N ARG A 23 -6.71 19.53 11.81
CA ARG A 23 -7.27 20.57 10.94
C ARG A 23 -7.87 19.95 9.69
N PHE A 24 -7.16 19.00 9.08
CA PHE A 24 -7.66 18.28 7.90
C PHE A 24 -8.96 17.53 8.22
N LYS A 25 -9.03 16.77 9.33
CA LYS A 25 -10.24 16.02 9.72
C LYS A 25 -11.46 16.93 9.90
N ARG A 26 -11.30 18.12 10.50
CA ARG A 26 -12.40 19.10 10.67
C ARG A 26 -13.03 19.52 9.35
N HIS A 27 -12.25 19.59 8.28
CA HIS A 27 -12.72 20.01 6.97
C HIS A 27 -12.96 18.82 6.00
N ALA A 28 -12.70 17.59 6.43
CA ALA A 28 -12.76 16.41 5.58
C ALA A 28 -14.11 16.18 4.90
N PHE A 29 -15.21 16.54 5.57
CA PHE A 29 -16.55 16.46 4.99
C PHE A 29 -16.72 17.45 3.84
N ALA A 30 -16.29 18.71 4.01
CA ALA A 30 -16.35 19.71 2.95
C ALA A 30 -15.44 19.31 1.75
N TYR A 31 -14.25 18.77 2.01
CA TYR A 31 -13.37 18.24 0.97
C TYR A 31 -14.00 17.08 0.22
N ARG A 32 -14.73 16.20 0.92
CA ARG A 32 -15.45 15.10 0.27
C ARG A 32 -16.59 15.56 -0.60
N LEU A 33 -17.37 16.55 -0.15
CA LEU A 33 -18.47 17.14 -0.93
C LEU A 33 -17.98 17.82 -2.22
N ARG A 34 -16.82 18.48 -2.16
CA ARG A 34 -16.20 19.14 -3.34
C ARG A 34 -15.48 18.13 -4.28
N GLY A 35 -15.54 16.82 -4.00
CA GLY A 35 -14.83 15.81 -4.78
C GLY A 35 -13.34 15.71 -4.49
N GLY A 36 -12.81 16.54 -3.59
CA GLY A 36 -11.39 16.57 -3.24
C GLY A 36 -10.86 15.30 -2.56
N LEU A 37 -11.74 14.49 -1.98
CA LEU A 37 -11.39 13.21 -1.36
C LEU A 37 -12.23 12.06 -1.93
N ASN A 38 -11.58 10.94 -2.17
CA ASN A 38 -12.28 9.75 -2.65
C ASN A 38 -13.00 8.96 -1.53
N LYS A 39 -12.60 9.12 -0.25
CA LYS A 39 -13.17 8.42 0.91
C LYS A 39 -13.19 9.34 2.14
N LEU A 40 -14.24 9.23 2.94
CA LEU A 40 -14.38 9.96 4.20
C LEU A 40 -14.40 9.01 5.41
N LEU A 41 -15.18 7.93 5.35
CA LEU A 41 -15.42 7.05 6.50
C LEU A 41 -14.14 6.52 7.18
N PRO A 42 -13.08 6.10 6.45
CA PRO A 42 -11.86 5.62 7.10
C PRO A 42 -11.07 6.69 7.86
N LEU A 43 -11.39 7.98 7.69
CA LEU A 43 -10.83 9.07 8.49
C LEU A 43 -11.54 9.22 9.83
N LEU A 44 -12.84 8.90 9.87
CA LEU A 44 -13.71 9.12 11.03
C LEU A 44 -13.83 7.88 11.92
N VAL A 45 -13.76 6.69 11.31
CA VAL A 45 -13.93 5.42 12.00
C VAL A 45 -12.64 4.62 11.92
N LYS A 46 -12.17 4.15 13.07
CA LYS A 46 -11.02 3.26 13.17
C LYS A 46 -11.45 1.94 13.82
N PHE A 47 -11.11 0.86 13.19
CA PHE A 47 -11.29 -0.47 13.77
C PHE A 47 -10.05 -0.89 14.55
N GLY A 48 -10.26 -1.45 15.72
CA GLY A 48 -9.23 -2.04 16.54
C GLY A 48 -8.55 -3.25 15.90
N ASP A 49 -7.66 -3.85 16.63
CA ASP A 49 -6.96 -5.05 16.20
C ASP A 49 -7.83 -6.29 16.38
N HIS A 50 -7.86 -7.16 15.38
CA HIS A 50 -8.54 -8.46 15.42
C HIS A 50 -8.00 -9.42 14.35
N SER A 51 -8.24 -10.72 14.54
CA SER A 51 -7.74 -11.82 13.68
C SER A 51 -8.17 -11.72 12.21
N ARG A 52 -9.35 -11.16 11.91
CA ARG A 52 -9.83 -10.95 10.52
C ARG A 52 -8.94 -10.02 9.68
N ARG A 53 -7.96 -9.34 10.31
CA ARG A 53 -6.96 -8.52 9.62
C ARG A 53 -5.76 -9.31 9.11
N LEU A 54 -5.60 -10.56 9.54
CA LEU A 54 -4.49 -11.41 9.14
C LEU A 54 -4.76 -12.05 7.77
N TYR A 55 -3.73 -12.07 6.94
CA TYR A 55 -3.74 -12.77 5.66
C TYR A 55 -2.84 -13.99 5.75
N ASN A 56 -3.44 -15.17 5.72
CA ASN A 56 -2.74 -16.46 5.76
C ASN A 56 -2.24 -16.89 4.39
N SER A 57 -2.71 -16.24 3.32
CA SER A 57 -2.27 -16.48 1.96
C SER A 57 -1.88 -15.17 1.27
N PHE A 58 -1.06 -15.27 0.23
CA PHE A 58 -0.66 -14.10 -0.54
C PHE A 58 -1.84 -13.59 -1.37
N VAL A 59 -2.20 -12.33 -1.14
CA VAL A 59 -3.18 -11.58 -1.93
C VAL A 59 -2.53 -10.26 -2.33
N TRP A 60 -2.06 -10.16 -3.57
CA TRP A 60 -1.39 -8.95 -4.06
C TRP A 60 -2.31 -7.73 -4.16
N ARG A 61 -3.62 -7.93 -4.28
CA ARG A 61 -4.60 -6.83 -4.23
C ARG A 61 -4.49 -6.07 -2.91
N ARG A 62 -4.64 -4.75 -2.97
CA ARG A 62 -4.57 -3.83 -1.82
C ARG A 62 -3.18 -3.67 -1.20
N ILE A 63 -2.12 -4.20 -1.79
CA ILE A 63 -0.77 -3.81 -1.45
C ILE A 63 -0.53 -2.42 -2.02
N LYS A 64 0.03 -1.54 -1.22
CA LYS A 64 0.34 -0.15 -1.58
C LYS A 64 1.63 0.25 -0.90
N GLY A 65 2.69 0.42 -1.65
CA GLY A 65 4.02 0.76 -1.15
C GLY A 65 4.06 2.01 -0.25
N CYS A 66 3.15 2.95 -0.49
CA CYS A 66 3.04 4.18 0.32
C CYS A 66 2.53 3.96 1.76
N ASN A 67 2.12 2.75 2.14
CA ASN A 67 1.63 2.44 3.49
C ASN A 67 1.91 0.98 3.85
N MET A 68 3.19 0.66 4.02
CA MET A 68 3.68 -0.64 4.47
C MET A 68 4.65 -0.45 5.63
N ALA A 69 4.68 -1.44 6.51
CA ALA A 69 5.67 -1.56 7.57
C ALA A 69 5.99 -3.04 7.79
N CYS A 70 7.24 -3.34 8.09
CA CYS A 70 7.72 -4.65 8.52
C CYS A 70 8.88 -4.48 9.49
N TRP A 71 9.26 -5.54 10.17
CA TRP A 71 10.48 -5.52 10.96
C TRP A 71 11.69 -5.47 10.04
N ARG A 72 12.74 -4.76 10.47
CA ARG A 72 13.99 -4.68 9.71
C ARG A 72 14.62 -6.06 9.49
N SER A 73 14.56 -6.93 10.50
CA SER A 73 15.02 -8.32 10.42
C SER A 73 14.39 -9.08 9.28
N ASP A 74 13.06 -8.95 9.12
CA ASP A 74 12.32 -9.64 8.06
C ASP A 74 12.69 -9.11 6.68
N ALA A 75 12.83 -7.79 6.54
CA ALA A 75 13.28 -7.18 5.29
C ALA A 75 14.70 -7.64 4.91
N VAL A 76 15.62 -7.72 5.88
CA VAL A 76 16.99 -8.21 5.67
C VAL A 76 16.99 -9.68 5.29
N ALA A 77 16.17 -10.51 5.95
CA ALA A 77 16.10 -11.95 5.68
C ALA A 77 15.70 -12.28 4.24
N ILE A 78 14.92 -11.42 3.59
CA ILE A 78 14.52 -11.58 2.17
C ILE A 78 15.41 -10.79 1.20
N GLY A 79 16.47 -10.13 1.65
CA GLY A 79 17.37 -9.33 0.82
C GLY A 79 16.83 -7.98 0.38
N GLY A 80 15.82 -7.40 1.08
CA GLY A 80 15.25 -6.10 0.73
C GLY A 80 14.34 -6.13 -0.49
N PHE A 81 14.21 -5.00 -1.19
CA PHE A 81 13.51 -4.93 -2.48
C PHE A 81 14.32 -5.60 -3.59
N ASP A 82 13.62 -6.18 -4.58
CA ASP A 82 14.27 -6.77 -5.75
C ASP A 82 14.68 -5.67 -6.73
N GLU A 83 15.98 -5.38 -6.78
CA GLU A 83 16.54 -4.33 -7.62
C GLU A 83 16.50 -4.65 -9.13
N THR A 84 16.15 -5.89 -9.51
CA THR A 84 15.95 -6.27 -10.91
C THR A 84 14.60 -5.81 -11.48
N LEU A 85 13.67 -5.40 -10.59
CA LEU A 85 12.39 -4.81 -10.98
C LEU A 85 12.58 -3.32 -11.31
N LEU A 86 13.00 -3.06 -12.52
CA LEU A 86 13.26 -1.71 -13.00
C LEU A 86 11.96 -0.99 -13.40
N GLY A 87 11.87 0.29 -13.07
CA GLY A 87 10.75 1.15 -13.44
C GLY A 87 9.63 1.17 -12.41
N TRP A 88 8.38 1.27 -12.87
CA TRP A 88 7.20 1.35 -12.02
C TRP A 88 6.41 0.04 -12.05
N GLY A 89 6.01 -0.43 -10.87
CA GLY A 89 4.98 -1.43 -10.70
C GLY A 89 5.44 -2.77 -10.11
N HIS A 90 4.63 -3.25 -9.19
CA HIS A 90 4.71 -4.55 -8.52
C HIS A 90 5.92 -4.79 -7.59
N GLU A 91 6.83 -3.83 -7.40
CA GLU A 91 7.93 -3.93 -6.44
C GLU A 91 7.43 -4.10 -5.01
N ASP A 92 6.33 -3.43 -4.65
CA ASP A 92 5.66 -3.55 -3.36
C ASP A 92 4.96 -4.91 -3.19
N ALA A 93 4.38 -5.42 -4.26
CA ALA A 93 3.72 -6.72 -4.26
C ALA A 93 4.74 -7.87 -4.19
N ASP A 94 5.86 -7.78 -4.92
CA ASP A 94 6.97 -8.73 -4.84
C ASP A 94 7.57 -8.77 -3.44
N PHE A 95 7.84 -7.61 -2.86
CA PHE A 95 8.38 -7.50 -1.50
C PHE A 95 7.48 -8.19 -0.47
N VAL A 96 6.17 -7.92 -0.51
CA VAL A 96 5.20 -8.57 0.40
C VAL A 96 5.09 -10.06 0.12
N PHE A 97 5.14 -10.49 -1.15
CA PHE A 97 5.14 -11.89 -1.49
C PHE A 97 6.34 -12.63 -0.87
N ARG A 98 7.56 -12.09 -1.03
CA ARG A 98 8.77 -12.70 -0.46
C ARG A 98 8.75 -12.73 1.06
N LEU A 99 8.22 -11.70 1.73
CA LEU A 99 8.00 -11.71 3.18
C LEU A 99 7.07 -12.86 3.60
N GLN A 100 5.92 -13.01 2.92
CA GLN A 100 4.96 -14.08 3.24
C GLN A 100 5.51 -15.47 2.89
N ALA A 101 6.25 -15.62 1.79
CA ALA A 101 6.95 -16.86 1.43
C ALA A 101 8.00 -17.25 2.48
N ASN A 102 8.59 -16.27 3.18
CA ASN A 102 9.51 -16.48 4.30
C ASN A 102 8.80 -16.60 5.66
N GLY A 103 7.49 -16.86 5.70
CA GLY A 103 6.72 -17.13 6.91
C GLY A 103 6.19 -15.89 7.65
N VAL A 104 6.37 -14.68 7.12
CA VAL A 104 5.87 -13.46 7.76
C VAL A 104 4.36 -13.33 7.52
N ILE A 105 3.57 -13.21 8.57
CA ILE A 105 2.13 -13.04 8.48
C ILE A 105 1.80 -11.57 8.17
N ARG A 106 1.11 -11.33 7.06
CA ARG A 106 0.66 -10.00 6.68
C ARG A 106 -0.59 -9.60 7.45
N LYS A 107 -0.60 -8.37 7.97
CA LYS A 107 -1.73 -7.75 8.65
C LYS A 107 -2.26 -6.55 7.86
N SER A 108 -3.56 -6.49 7.66
CA SER A 108 -4.19 -5.34 6.99
C SER A 108 -4.23 -4.11 7.88
N GLY A 109 -3.70 -3.00 7.40
CA GLY A 109 -3.85 -1.67 8.02
C GLY A 109 -5.14 -0.94 7.65
N ALA A 110 -6.02 -1.52 6.83
CA ALA A 110 -7.26 -0.86 6.43
C ALA A 110 -8.13 -0.49 7.64
N TRP A 111 -8.66 0.74 7.65
CA TRP A 111 -9.46 1.31 8.74
C TRP A 111 -8.73 1.45 10.08
N ALA A 112 -7.39 1.36 10.08
CA ALA A 112 -6.58 1.58 11.29
C ALA A 112 -5.41 2.53 11.03
N THR A 113 -4.73 2.33 9.91
CA THR A 113 -3.53 3.10 9.52
C THR A 113 -3.74 3.72 8.13
N GLU A 114 -4.77 4.54 7.99
CA GLU A 114 -5.01 5.24 6.72
C GLU A 114 -4.00 6.35 6.51
N VAL A 115 -3.54 6.50 5.28
CA VAL A 115 -2.70 7.60 4.85
C VAL A 115 -3.42 8.44 3.81
N ILE A 116 -3.17 9.74 3.82
CA ILE A 116 -3.63 10.65 2.78
C ILE A 116 -2.55 10.67 1.70
N HIS A 117 -2.93 10.25 0.51
CA HIS A 117 -2.06 10.26 -0.66
C HIS A 117 -2.27 11.56 -1.43
N ILE A 118 -1.29 12.45 -1.34
CA ILE A 118 -1.31 13.73 -2.03
C ILE A 118 -1.22 13.48 -3.54
N PHE A 119 -2.06 14.14 -4.32
CA PHE A 119 -2.07 14.02 -5.77
C PHE A 119 -0.70 14.38 -6.36
N HIS A 120 -0.22 13.55 -7.23
CA HIS A 120 0.94 13.81 -8.09
C HIS A 120 0.74 13.13 -9.45
N GLN A 121 1.47 13.57 -10.46
CA GLN A 121 1.48 12.86 -11.74
C GLN A 121 2.00 11.45 -11.57
N VAL A 122 1.31 10.50 -12.19
CA VAL A 122 1.73 9.09 -12.19
C VAL A 122 2.97 8.97 -13.11
N ARG A 123 3.99 8.25 -12.63
CA ARG A 123 5.17 7.93 -13.45
C ARG A 123 4.80 7.02 -14.60
N ASP A 124 5.70 6.94 -15.58
CA ASP A 124 5.58 6.00 -16.70
C ASP A 124 5.33 4.57 -16.19
N GLN A 125 4.29 3.93 -16.72
CA GLN A 125 3.83 2.59 -16.37
C GLN A 125 4.17 1.56 -17.46
N SER A 126 5.07 1.87 -18.36
CA SER A 126 5.45 0.99 -19.49
C SER A 126 5.88 -0.41 -19.04
N ASN A 127 6.49 -0.51 -17.85
CA ASN A 127 6.99 -1.77 -17.30
C ASN A 127 5.98 -2.56 -16.46
N ASP A 128 4.75 -2.06 -16.26
CA ASP A 128 3.73 -2.71 -15.41
C ASP A 128 3.47 -4.16 -15.80
N LYS A 129 3.33 -4.43 -17.09
CA LYS A 129 3.04 -5.78 -17.60
C LYS A 129 4.19 -6.75 -17.33
N SER A 130 5.43 -6.37 -17.64
CA SER A 130 6.61 -7.21 -17.45
C SER A 130 6.90 -7.48 -15.97
N SER A 131 6.76 -6.48 -15.11
CA SER A 131 6.90 -6.63 -13.66
C SER A 131 5.83 -7.57 -13.07
N ARG A 132 4.60 -7.49 -13.57
CA ARG A 132 3.51 -8.38 -13.20
C ARG A 132 3.75 -9.82 -13.62
N GLU A 133 4.27 -10.05 -14.83
CA GLU A 133 4.61 -11.38 -15.33
C GLU A 133 5.68 -12.03 -14.46
N ARG A 134 6.76 -11.30 -14.14
CA ARG A 134 7.82 -11.77 -13.24
C ARG A 134 7.29 -12.13 -11.84
N LEU A 135 6.43 -11.32 -11.27
CA LEU A 135 5.80 -11.64 -9.98
C LEU A 135 4.97 -12.92 -10.07
N ASN A 136 4.18 -13.09 -11.13
CA ASN A 136 3.37 -14.30 -11.33
C ASN A 136 4.23 -15.55 -11.48
N GLU A 137 5.38 -15.47 -12.16
CA GLU A 137 6.34 -16.57 -12.27
C GLU A 137 6.89 -16.97 -10.90
N LYS A 138 7.32 -16.02 -10.07
CA LYS A 138 7.78 -16.29 -8.71
C LYS A 138 6.70 -16.96 -7.84
N ILE A 139 5.45 -16.50 -7.94
CA ILE A 139 4.32 -17.09 -7.22
C ILE A 139 4.09 -18.54 -7.64
N ARG A 140 4.12 -18.82 -8.95
CA ARG A 140 3.95 -20.20 -9.49
C ARG A 140 5.09 -21.11 -9.04
N ALA A 141 6.35 -20.65 -9.13
CA ALA A 141 7.51 -21.41 -8.69
C ALA A 141 7.44 -21.78 -7.20
N HIS A 142 7.06 -20.81 -6.36
CA HIS A 142 6.89 -21.05 -4.92
C HIS A 142 5.75 -22.05 -4.65
N ALA A 143 4.62 -21.95 -5.35
CA ALA A 143 3.50 -22.89 -5.20
C ALA A 143 3.89 -24.32 -5.61
N ALA A 144 4.68 -24.48 -6.67
CA ALA A 144 5.17 -25.78 -7.13
C ALA A 144 6.12 -26.42 -6.10
N LEU A 145 7.02 -25.64 -5.49
CA LEU A 145 7.91 -26.12 -4.43
C LEU A 145 7.15 -26.62 -3.20
N ASN A 146 6.11 -25.88 -2.78
CA ASN A 146 5.30 -26.26 -1.62
C ASN A 146 4.41 -27.50 -1.89
N ALA A 147 4.03 -27.76 -3.14
CA ALA A 147 3.27 -28.93 -3.52
C ALA A 147 4.11 -30.21 -3.62
N ALA A 148 5.43 -30.07 -3.68
CA ALA A 148 6.39 -31.18 -3.77
C ALA A 148 6.93 -31.64 -2.38
N GLN A 149 6.56 -30.95 -1.32
CA GLN A 149 6.89 -31.28 0.07
C GLN A 149 5.73 -31.99 0.76
#